data_a52eb651570512c1a37bc13ff6d753c3
#
_entry.id   a52eb651570512c1a37bc13ff6d753c3
#
_cell.length_a   1.000
_cell.length_b   1.000
_cell.length_c   1.000
_cell.angle_alpha   90.00
_cell.angle_beta   90.00
_cell.angle_gamma   90.00
#
_symmetry.space_group_name_H-M   'P 1'
#
loop_
_entity.id
_entity.type
_entity.pdbx_description
1 polymer ?
#
loop_
_entity_poly.entity_id
_entity_poly.type
_entity_poly.pdbx_seq_one_letter_code
_entity_poly.pdbx_strand_id
1 'polypeptide(L)'
;MKRLGLRMRLTLIYGGLFFLAGSVLVWFTYLSNSRSLNVRIVGKFTATAPPTGPQVDRFYVDNAMQGLEQSAINVQNDMLRTSIIILVVVGLVALIIGYFVADRALRPLERVTETAQRLSESTLHERIGLRGPADEVKKLADTFDAMLDRLHRVFDNQRRFIANASHELRTPLAINRTVLEVALEEPAVSEDLRVLARSLLGTNARYERLIEGLLLLAESSEELAVRKPVDLSQIVRTALADVPLRSAEVTAELPAVMVDGDPLLLERCVFNLLENAAKYNVKHGHIWVAVDLDGSLRVENTGPAVPPYEVDDLFEPFRRGHGDRVRSARGSGLGLSIVRAIVEAHGGTVAAVARPSGGLAVTVRLTPAEPGSG
;
A
#
# COMPACT_ATOMS: atom_id res chain seq x y z
N MET A 1 -18.37 17.09 -0.94
CA MET A 1 -19.15 16.47 -2.03
C MET A 1 -18.46 15.18 -2.41
N LYS A 2 -19.05 14.00 -2.12
CA LYS A 2 -18.52 12.69 -2.52
C LYS A 2 -18.41 12.66 -4.04
N ARG A 3 -17.23 12.47 -4.59
CA ARG A 3 -17.03 12.36 -6.04
C ARG A 3 -17.75 11.08 -6.50
N LEU A 4 -18.78 11.24 -7.32
CA LEU A 4 -19.49 10.15 -7.99
C LEU A 4 -18.45 9.25 -8.69
N GLY A 5 -18.51 7.94 -8.44
CA GLY A 5 -17.61 6.99 -9.09
C GLY A 5 -17.70 7.07 -10.63
N LEU A 6 -16.65 6.68 -11.33
CA LEU A 6 -16.53 6.75 -12.79
C LEU A 6 -17.73 6.07 -13.50
N ARG A 7 -18.21 4.94 -12.95
CA ARG A 7 -19.40 4.21 -13.43
C ARG A 7 -20.62 5.09 -13.49
N MET A 8 -20.92 5.78 -12.38
CA MET A 8 -22.11 6.63 -12.26
C MET A 8 -22.02 7.88 -13.14
N ARG A 9 -20.83 8.44 -13.32
CA ARG A 9 -20.59 9.57 -14.23
C ARG A 9 -20.83 9.18 -15.69
N LEU A 10 -20.31 8.03 -16.13
CA LEU A 10 -20.54 7.51 -17.49
C LEU A 10 -22.01 7.23 -17.75
N THR A 11 -22.69 6.53 -16.83
CA THR A 11 -24.12 6.23 -16.95
C THR A 11 -24.96 7.51 -17.03
N LEU A 12 -24.66 8.54 -16.22
CA LEU A 12 -25.36 9.82 -16.25
C LEU A 12 -25.09 10.60 -17.54
N ILE A 13 -23.86 10.60 -18.05
CA ILE A 13 -23.51 11.30 -19.29
C ILE A 13 -24.23 10.65 -20.49
N TYR A 14 -24.11 9.32 -20.65
CA TYR A 14 -24.76 8.63 -21.76
C TYR A 14 -26.29 8.62 -21.64
N GLY A 15 -26.83 8.47 -20.44
CA GLY A 15 -28.25 8.59 -20.17
C GLY A 15 -28.79 10.00 -20.48
N GLY A 16 -28.08 11.03 -20.06
CA GLY A 16 -28.43 12.42 -20.37
C GLY A 16 -28.39 12.71 -21.86
N LEU A 17 -27.37 12.21 -22.57
CA LEU A 17 -27.28 12.34 -24.04
C LEU A 17 -28.44 11.61 -24.76
N PHE A 18 -28.79 10.40 -24.27
CA PHE A 18 -29.93 9.64 -24.80
C PHE A 18 -31.26 10.39 -24.64
N PHE A 19 -31.54 10.90 -23.43
CA PHE A 19 -32.73 11.68 -23.17
C PHE A 19 -32.80 12.98 -23.97
N LEU A 20 -31.67 13.66 -24.14
CA LEU A 20 -31.56 14.86 -24.95
C LEU A 20 -31.86 14.56 -26.43
N ALA A 21 -31.19 13.55 -26.99
CA ALA A 21 -31.45 13.15 -28.39
C ALA A 21 -32.87 12.66 -28.60
N GLY A 22 -33.41 11.86 -27.69
CA GLY A 22 -34.80 11.41 -27.73
C GLY A 22 -35.80 12.54 -27.62
N SER A 23 -35.57 13.53 -26.76
CA SER A 23 -36.43 14.72 -26.64
C SER A 23 -36.45 15.55 -27.92
N VAL A 24 -35.28 15.74 -28.55
CA VAL A 24 -35.18 16.44 -29.85
C VAL A 24 -35.96 15.68 -30.94
N LEU A 25 -35.87 14.34 -30.96
CA LEU A 25 -36.58 13.51 -31.91
C LEU A 25 -38.12 13.63 -31.72
N VAL A 26 -38.60 13.54 -30.49
CA VAL A 26 -40.04 13.70 -30.15
C VAL A 26 -40.52 15.09 -30.54
N TRP A 27 -39.76 16.13 -30.24
CA TRP A 27 -40.06 17.50 -30.60
C TRP A 27 -40.14 17.70 -32.13
N PHE A 28 -39.17 17.16 -32.89
CA PHE A 28 -39.15 17.23 -34.34
C PHE A 28 -40.34 16.47 -34.96
N THR A 29 -40.67 15.28 -34.45
CA THR A 29 -41.81 14.47 -34.88
C THR A 29 -43.13 15.21 -34.62
N TYR A 30 -43.25 15.85 -33.46
CA TYR A 30 -44.41 16.68 -33.12
C TYR A 30 -44.60 17.85 -34.10
N LEU A 31 -43.54 18.61 -34.40
CA LEU A 31 -43.57 19.73 -35.36
C LEU A 31 -43.90 19.26 -36.77
N SER A 32 -43.33 18.16 -37.23
CA SER A 32 -43.56 17.59 -38.56
C SER A 32 -45.02 17.13 -38.71
N ASN A 33 -45.56 16.46 -37.68
CA ASN A 33 -46.91 15.94 -37.69
C ASN A 33 -47.97 17.07 -37.61
N SER A 34 -47.72 18.10 -36.81
CA SER A 34 -48.63 19.26 -36.71
C SER A 34 -48.78 20.00 -38.07
N ARG A 35 -47.66 20.14 -38.81
CA ARG A 35 -47.69 20.74 -40.16
C ARG A 35 -48.45 19.88 -41.18
N SER A 36 -48.28 18.55 -41.14
CA SER A 36 -48.88 17.65 -42.10
C SER A 36 -50.38 17.47 -41.86
N LEU A 37 -50.85 17.53 -40.62
CA LEU A 37 -52.29 17.46 -40.30
C LEU A 37 -53.05 18.73 -40.78
N ASN A 38 -52.50 19.91 -40.53
CA ASN A 38 -53.12 21.16 -41.00
C ASN A 38 -53.28 21.20 -42.55
N VAL A 39 -52.25 20.79 -43.29
CA VAL A 39 -52.26 20.75 -44.74
C VAL A 39 -53.28 19.72 -45.28
N ARG A 40 -53.40 18.56 -44.66
CA ARG A 40 -54.34 17.49 -45.11
C ARG A 40 -55.76 17.78 -44.76
N ILE A 41 -56.07 18.41 -43.63
CA ILE A 41 -57.42 18.78 -43.25
C ILE A 41 -57.95 19.88 -44.18
N VAL A 42 -57.22 20.96 -44.39
CA VAL A 42 -57.56 22.06 -45.26
C VAL A 42 -57.68 21.60 -46.72
N GLY A 43 -56.71 20.78 -47.21
CA GLY A 43 -56.72 20.30 -48.60
C GLY A 43 -57.85 19.35 -48.95
N LYS A 44 -58.30 18.50 -48.01
CA LYS A 44 -59.48 17.63 -48.24
C LYS A 44 -60.79 18.38 -48.23
N PHE A 45 -60.94 19.40 -47.38
CA PHE A 45 -62.18 20.22 -47.34
C PHE A 45 -62.38 21.09 -48.56
N THR A 46 -61.33 21.67 -49.12
CA THR A 46 -61.39 22.45 -50.35
C THR A 46 -61.69 21.60 -51.59
N ALA A 47 -61.40 20.30 -51.57
CA ALA A 47 -61.60 19.37 -52.65
C ALA A 47 -62.99 18.73 -52.66
N THR A 48 -63.77 18.77 -51.52
CA THR A 48 -65.06 18.07 -51.36
C THR A 48 -66.22 19.02 -51.13
N ALA A 49 -66.03 20.33 -51.21
CA ALA A 49 -67.13 21.29 -51.07
C ALA A 49 -68.06 21.20 -52.29
N PRO A 50 -69.39 20.88 -52.14
CA PRO A 50 -70.31 20.84 -53.24
C PRO A 50 -70.54 22.25 -53.79
N PRO A 51 -70.74 22.40 -55.10
CA PRO A 51 -71.05 23.69 -55.69
C PRO A 51 -72.50 24.08 -55.39
N THR A 52 -72.66 25.16 -54.65
CA THR A 52 -73.87 26.04 -54.60
C THR A 52 -75.20 25.48 -54.09
N GLY A 53 -75.65 25.95 -52.91
CA GLY A 53 -76.99 25.96 -52.36
C GLY A 53 -77.05 26.77 -51.04
N PRO A 54 -78.09 27.61 -50.82
CA PRO A 54 -77.98 28.63 -49.79
C PRO A 54 -78.45 28.15 -48.41
N GLN A 55 -77.73 28.59 -47.43
CA GLN A 55 -78.11 28.78 -46.02
C GLN A 55 -78.17 27.59 -45.02
N VAL A 56 -78.32 26.36 -45.46
CA VAL A 56 -78.42 25.25 -44.51
C VAL A 56 -77.01 24.70 -44.10
N ASP A 57 -76.04 24.98 -44.89
CA ASP A 57 -74.79 24.22 -44.81
C ASP A 57 -73.67 24.81 -43.90
N ARG A 58 -73.74 26.10 -43.57
CA ARG A 58 -72.65 26.68 -42.74
C ARG A 58 -72.56 26.11 -41.32
N PHE A 59 -73.72 25.91 -40.68
CA PHE A 59 -73.74 25.36 -39.33
C PHE A 59 -73.27 23.90 -39.28
N TYR A 60 -73.65 23.09 -40.27
CA TYR A 60 -73.16 21.70 -40.35
C TYR A 60 -71.71 21.61 -40.76
N VAL A 61 -71.22 22.49 -41.62
CA VAL A 61 -69.81 22.57 -42.02
C VAL A 61 -68.95 23.05 -40.86
N ASP A 62 -69.36 24.07 -40.11
CA ASP A 62 -68.64 24.57 -38.96
C ASP A 62 -68.54 23.53 -37.80
N ASN A 63 -69.67 22.83 -37.53
CA ASN A 63 -69.64 21.75 -36.52
C ASN A 63 -68.79 20.55 -36.97
N ALA A 64 -68.84 20.18 -38.25
CA ALA A 64 -67.98 19.12 -38.79
C ALA A 64 -66.50 19.52 -38.78
N MET A 65 -66.17 20.78 -39.08
CA MET A 65 -64.80 21.30 -38.97
C MET A 65 -64.28 21.29 -37.51
N GLN A 66 -65.10 21.79 -36.56
CA GLN A 66 -64.73 21.74 -35.12
C GLN A 66 -64.54 20.31 -34.63
N GLY A 67 -65.40 19.36 -35.05
CA GLY A 67 -65.24 17.94 -34.73
C GLY A 67 -63.93 17.32 -35.28
N LEU A 68 -63.58 17.71 -36.51
CA LEU A 68 -62.29 17.25 -37.10
C LEU A 68 -61.05 17.88 -36.46
N GLU A 69 -61.10 19.18 -36.15
CA GLU A 69 -60.06 19.87 -35.42
C GLU A 69 -59.89 19.26 -34.04
N GLN A 70 -60.96 19.02 -33.30
CA GLN A 70 -60.91 18.42 -31.98
C GLN A 70 -60.35 16.99 -32.05
N SER A 71 -60.72 16.20 -33.05
CA SER A 71 -60.20 14.86 -33.28
C SER A 71 -58.68 14.87 -33.63
N ALA A 72 -58.27 15.83 -34.46
CA ALA A 72 -56.86 16.02 -34.80
C ALA A 72 -56.00 16.39 -33.58
N ILE A 73 -56.52 17.28 -32.72
CA ILE A 73 -55.83 17.66 -31.45
C ILE A 73 -55.74 16.46 -30.52
N ASN A 74 -56.83 15.68 -30.40
CA ASN A 74 -56.79 14.48 -29.52
C ASN A 74 -55.79 13.43 -30.02
N VAL A 75 -55.75 13.12 -31.30
CA VAL A 75 -54.77 12.20 -31.90
C VAL A 75 -53.34 12.71 -31.70
N GLN A 76 -53.13 14.01 -31.87
CA GLN A 76 -51.82 14.62 -31.66
C GLN A 76 -51.37 14.51 -30.20
N ASN A 77 -52.27 14.77 -29.25
CA ASN A 77 -51.99 14.64 -27.82
C ASN A 77 -51.70 13.18 -27.39
N ASP A 78 -52.47 12.23 -27.95
CA ASP A 78 -52.27 10.81 -27.69
C ASP A 78 -50.92 10.29 -28.25
N MET A 79 -50.56 10.76 -29.46
CA MET A 79 -49.25 10.48 -30.04
C MET A 79 -48.11 11.06 -29.17
N LEU A 80 -48.26 12.28 -28.66
CA LEU A 80 -47.31 12.92 -27.78
C LEU A 80 -47.14 12.14 -26.47
N ARG A 81 -48.27 11.81 -25.80
CA ARG A 81 -48.28 11.02 -24.58
C ARG A 81 -47.59 9.67 -24.78
N THR A 82 -47.96 8.96 -25.84
CA THR A 82 -47.38 7.66 -26.17
C THR A 82 -45.86 7.77 -26.45
N SER A 83 -45.42 8.78 -27.19
CA SER A 83 -44.02 9.03 -27.48
C SER A 83 -43.21 9.33 -26.22
N ILE A 84 -43.75 10.13 -25.28
CA ILE A 84 -43.11 10.42 -24.00
C ILE A 84 -43.00 9.17 -23.14
N ILE A 85 -44.07 8.35 -23.06
CA ILE A 85 -44.04 7.10 -22.30
C ILE A 85 -42.97 6.15 -22.86
N ILE A 86 -42.92 5.97 -24.17
CA ILE A 86 -41.93 5.15 -24.86
C ILE A 86 -40.51 5.68 -24.57
N LEU A 87 -40.30 6.99 -24.67
CA LEU A 87 -39.01 7.62 -24.39
C LEU A 87 -38.54 7.34 -22.96
N VAL A 88 -39.43 7.47 -21.97
CA VAL A 88 -39.13 7.22 -20.57
C VAL A 88 -38.80 5.73 -20.32
N VAL A 89 -39.64 4.82 -20.86
CA VAL A 89 -39.45 3.36 -20.68
C VAL A 89 -38.15 2.90 -21.32
N VAL A 90 -37.90 3.27 -22.58
CA VAL A 90 -36.68 2.91 -23.29
C VAL A 90 -35.45 3.56 -22.64
N GLY A 91 -35.58 4.81 -22.18
CA GLY A 91 -34.54 5.51 -21.45
C GLY A 91 -34.16 4.82 -20.14
N LEU A 92 -35.13 4.38 -19.34
CA LEU A 92 -34.90 3.60 -18.13
C LEU A 92 -34.19 2.27 -18.42
N VAL A 93 -34.65 1.53 -19.42
CA VAL A 93 -34.02 0.28 -19.85
C VAL A 93 -32.59 0.52 -20.31
N ALA A 94 -32.36 1.55 -21.11
CA ALA A 94 -31.01 1.92 -21.57
C ALA A 94 -30.07 2.31 -20.41
N LEU A 95 -30.57 3.05 -19.40
CA LEU A 95 -29.82 3.38 -18.20
C LEU A 95 -29.40 2.12 -17.40
N ILE A 96 -30.32 1.19 -17.21
CA ILE A 96 -30.05 -0.07 -16.50
C ILE A 96 -29.00 -0.89 -17.27
N ILE A 97 -29.18 -1.10 -18.56
CA ILE A 97 -28.22 -1.82 -19.39
C ILE A 97 -26.86 -1.12 -19.38
N GLY A 98 -26.84 0.20 -19.56
CA GLY A 98 -25.63 1.01 -19.55
C GLY A 98 -24.86 0.92 -18.24
N TYR A 99 -25.57 0.90 -17.11
CA TYR A 99 -24.95 0.69 -15.79
C TYR A 99 -24.28 -0.69 -15.69
N PHE A 100 -24.96 -1.77 -16.08
CA PHE A 100 -24.37 -3.11 -16.03
C PHE A 100 -23.17 -3.28 -16.97
N VAL A 101 -23.26 -2.70 -18.18
CA VAL A 101 -22.14 -2.74 -19.14
C VAL A 101 -20.93 -1.97 -18.59
N ALA A 102 -21.15 -0.77 -18.05
CA ALA A 102 -20.10 0.04 -17.45
C ALA A 102 -19.45 -0.65 -16.23
N ASP A 103 -20.26 -1.28 -15.36
CA ASP A 103 -19.77 -2.04 -14.23
C ASP A 103 -18.87 -3.20 -14.67
N ARG A 104 -19.32 -4.00 -15.65
CA ARG A 104 -18.55 -5.13 -16.16
C ARG A 104 -17.25 -4.70 -16.84
N ALA A 105 -17.28 -3.59 -17.59
CA ALA A 105 -16.11 -3.09 -18.31
C ALA A 105 -15.05 -2.47 -17.38
N LEU A 106 -15.46 -1.90 -16.23
CA LEU A 106 -14.55 -1.21 -15.30
C LEU A 106 -14.05 -2.10 -14.17
N ARG A 107 -14.65 -3.26 -13.88
CA ARG A 107 -14.19 -4.19 -12.84
C ARG A 107 -12.73 -4.64 -12.98
N PRO A 108 -12.22 -4.97 -14.19
CA PRO A 108 -10.83 -5.34 -14.35
C PRO A 108 -9.85 -4.22 -13.97
N LEU A 109 -10.20 -2.96 -14.26
CA LEU A 109 -9.36 -1.80 -13.91
C LEU A 109 -9.27 -1.58 -12.40
N GLU A 110 -10.35 -1.86 -11.65
CA GLU A 110 -10.33 -1.82 -10.19
C GLU A 110 -9.36 -2.86 -9.62
N ARG A 111 -9.34 -4.08 -10.15
CA ARG A 111 -8.39 -5.13 -9.72
C ARG A 111 -6.94 -4.71 -9.96
N VAL A 112 -6.64 -4.14 -11.13
CA VAL A 112 -5.29 -3.61 -11.41
C VAL A 112 -4.90 -2.55 -10.38
N THR A 113 -5.81 -1.63 -10.05
CA THR A 113 -5.56 -0.57 -9.08
C THR A 113 -5.39 -1.11 -7.67
N GLU A 114 -6.21 -2.07 -7.24
CA GLU A 114 -6.11 -2.70 -5.91
C GLU A 114 -4.80 -3.47 -5.76
N THR A 115 -4.42 -4.25 -6.78
CA THR A 115 -3.14 -4.97 -6.78
C THR A 115 -1.99 -3.97 -6.73
N ALA A 116 -2.02 -2.92 -7.55
CA ALA A 116 -0.98 -1.89 -7.56
C ALA A 116 -0.84 -1.16 -6.21
N GLN A 117 -1.94 -0.96 -5.46
CA GLN A 117 -1.90 -0.34 -4.13
C GLN A 117 -1.40 -1.27 -3.02
N ARG A 118 -1.49 -2.59 -3.21
CA ARG A 118 -0.98 -3.59 -2.26
C ARG A 118 0.48 -3.96 -2.49
N LEU A 119 1.06 -3.50 -3.60
CA LEU A 119 2.43 -3.82 -3.93
C LEU A 119 3.40 -3.19 -2.94
N SER A 120 4.17 -4.05 -2.32
CA SER A 120 5.34 -3.74 -1.50
C SER A 120 6.50 -4.62 -1.99
N GLU A 121 7.68 -4.43 -1.44
CA GLU A 121 8.85 -5.27 -1.80
C GLU A 121 8.57 -6.76 -1.59
N SER A 122 7.86 -7.13 -0.51
CA SER A 122 7.49 -8.50 -0.17
C SER A 122 6.45 -9.13 -1.10
N THR A 123 5.59 -8.32 -1.77
CA THR A 123 4.50 -8.81 -2.64
C THR A 123 4.78 -8.66 -4.13
N LEU A 124 6.03 -8.30 -4.51
CA LEU A 124 6.43 -8.17 -5.93
C LEU A 124 6.31 -9.47 -6.75
N HIS A 125 6.15 -10.62 -6.10
CA HIS A 125 5.89 -11.91 -6.78
C HIS A 125 4.43 -12.06 -7.22
N GLU A 126 3.49 -11.29 -6.68
CA GLU A 126 2.09 -11.30 -7.10
C GLU A 126 1.95 -10.78 -8.52
N ARG A 127 0.96 -11.32 -9.26
CA ARG A 127 0.65 -10.90 -10.63
C ARG A 127 -0.84 -10.60 -10.72
N ILE A 128 -1.16 -9.63 -11.56
CA ILE A 128 -2.56 -9.30 -11.87
C ILE A 128 -3.19 -10.51 -12.59
N GLY A 129 -2.46 -11.13 -13.51
CA GLY A 129 -2.85 -12.37 -14.19
C GLY A 129 -4.22 -12.27 -14.84
N LEU A 130 -4.58 -11.10 -15.40
CA LEU A 130 -5.92 -10.86 -15.92
C LEU A 130 -6.26 -11.82 -17.04
N ARG A 131 -7.33 -12.62 -16.87
CA ARG A 131 -7.87 -13.52 -17.89
C ARG A 131 -9.02 -12.83 -18.62
N GLY A 132 -8.99 -12.86 -19.94
CA GLY A 132 -10.04 -12.26 -20.77
C GLY A 132 -9.61 -12.02 -22.21
N PRO A 133 -10.44 -11.35 -23.01
CA PRO A 133 -10.11 -10.98 -24.39
C PRO A 133 -8.88 -10.06 -24.42
N ALA A 134 -8.15 -10.09 -25.53
CA ALA A 134 -6.97 -9.25 -25.74
C ALA A 134 -7.41 -7.80 -26.09
N ASP A 135 -7.93 -7.09 -25.10
CA ASP A 135 -8.31 -5.69 -25.19
C ASP A 135 -7.26 -4.77 -24.54
N GLU A 136 -7.52 -3.47 -24.51
CA GLU A 136 -6.61 -2.45 -23.97
C GLU A 136 -6.36 -2.67 -22.47
N VAL A 137 -7.34 -3.19 -21.73
CA VAL A 137 -7.23 -3.47 -20.30
C VAL A 137 -6.33 -4.68 -20.06
N LYS A 138 -6.47 -5.72 -20.86
CA LYS A 138 -5.58 -6.89 -20.82
C LYS A 138 -4.14 -6.49 -21.15
N LYS A 139 -3.94 -5.67 -22.19
CA LYS A 139 -2.61 -5.16 -22.56
C LYS A 139 -1.98 -4.33 -21.45
N LEU A 140 -2.79 -3.51 -20.74
CA LEU A 140 -2.34 -2.76 -19.57
C LEU A 140 -1.88 -3.69 -18.44
N ALA A 141 -2.69 -4.70 -18.11
CA ALA A 141 -2.36 -5.70 -17.08
C ALA A 141 -1.08 -6.47 -17.41
N ASP A 142 -0.93 -6.94 -18.66
CA ASP A 142 0.27 -7.66 -19.13
C ASP A 142 1.54 -6.77 -19.09
N THR A 143 1.39 -5.49 -19.43
CA THR A 143 2.50 -4.52 -19.34
C THR A 143 2.90 -4.29 -17.88
N PHE A 144 1.92 -4.23 -16.98
CA PHE A 144 2.16 -4.09 -15.56
C PHE A 144 2.85 -5.34 -14.99
N ASP A 145 2.38 -6.53 -15.34
CA ASP A 145 3.00 -7.80 -14.94
C ASP A 145 4.45 -7.93 -15.45
N ALA A 146 4.72 -7.47 -16.68
CA ALA A 146 6.08 -7.42 -17.23
C ALA A 146 6.99 -6.44 -16.47
N MET A 147 6.45 -5.30 -16.00
CA MET A 147 7.17 -4.36 -15.16
C MET A 147 7.47 -4.96 -13.78
N LEU A 148 6.51 -5.65 -13.17
CA LEU A 148 6.72 -6.37 -11.92
C LEU A 148 7.79 -7.45 -12.03
N ASP A 149 7.81 -8.22 -13.13
CA ASP A 149 8.85 -9.21 -13.42
C ASP A 149 10.24 -8.58 -13.52
N ARG A 150 10.32 -7.39 -14.10
CA ARG A 150 11.58 -6.66 -14.19
C ARG A 150 12.06 -6.16 -12.84
N LEU A 151 11.14 -5.60 -12.02
CA LEU A 151 11.45 -5.14 -10.67
C LEU A 151 11.90 -6.31 -9.78
N HIS A 152 11.15 -7.40 -9.77
CA HIS A 152 11.50 -8.60 -9.01
C HIS A 152 12.91 -9.10 -9.37
N ARG A 153 13.25 -9.21 -10.66
CA ARG A 153 14.59 -9.59 -11.10
C ARG A 153 15.69 -8.61 -10.65
N VAL A 154 15.41 -7.31 -10.59
CA VAL A 154 16.38 -6.33 -10.11
C VAL A 154 16.65 -6.54 -8.62
N PHE A 155 15.61 -6.71 -7.80
CA PHE A 155 15.75 -6.98 -6.37
C PHE A 155 16.46 -8.31 -6.09
N ASP A 156 16.11 -9.38 -6.81
CA ASP A 156 16.79 -10.68 -6.68
C ASP A 156 18.27 -10.61 -7.04
N ASN A 157 18.61 -9.86 -8.09
CA ASN A 157 20.00 -9.65 -8.47
C ASN A 157 20.75 -8.84 -7.41
N GLN A 158 20.12 -7.81 -6.85
CA GLN A 158 20.69 -6.99 -5.78
C GLN A 158 20.94 -7.84 -4.52
N ARG A 159 19.99 -8.68 -4.10
CA ARG A 159 20.14 -9.59 -2.95
C ARG A 159 21.28 -10.56 -3.19
N ARG A 160 21.30 -11.25 -4.35
CA ARG A 160 22.39 -12.17 -4.69
C ARG A 160 23.75 -11.49 -4.72
N PHE A 161 23.82 -10.26 -5.23
CA PHE A 161 25.06 -9.48 -5.22
C PHE A 161 25.53 -9.20 -3.79
N ILE A 162 24.63 -8.76 -2.88
CA ILE A 162 24.95 -8.47 -1.48
C ILE A 162 25.41 -9.76 -0.77
N ALA A 163 24.68 -10.88 -0.96
CA ALA A 163 25.04 -12.16 -0.37
C ALA A 163 26.42 -12.64 -0.83
N ASN A 164 26.69 -12.63 -2.13
CA ASN A 164 27.98 -13.04 -2.69
C ASN A 164 29.12 -12.11 -2.21
N ALA A 165 28.91 -10.79 -2.27
CA ALA A 165 29.90 -9.83 -1.80
C ALA A 165 30.23 -10.02 -0.31
N SER A 166 29.22 -10.35 0.51
CA SER A 166 29.42 -10.58 1.94
C SER A 166 30.23 -11.85 2.22
N HIS A 167 29.97 -12.93 1.45
CA HIS A 167 30.81 -14.15 1.55
C HIS A 167 32.26 -13.88 1.13
N GLU A 168 32.46 -13.17 0.02
CA GLU A 168 33.78 -12.81 -0.49
C GLU A 168 34.57 -11.84 0.45
N LEU A 169 33.84 -11.01 1.22
CA LEU A 169 34.46 -10.11 2.21
C LEU A 169 34.71 -10.78 3.54
N ARG A 170 33.93 -11.80 3.94
CA ARG A 170 34.14 -12.51 5.23
C ARG A 170 35.44 -13.27 5.28
N THR A 171 35.84 -13.91 4.18
CA THR A 171 37.07 -14.72 4.10
C THR A 171 38.32 -13.89 4.36
N PRO A 172 38.61 -12.75 3.69
CA PRO A 172 39.81 -11.93 3.99
C PRO A 172 39.77 -11.33 5.40
N LEU A 173 38.58 -11.00 5.93
CA LEU A 173 38.47 -10.51 7.31
C LEU A 173 38.81 -11.58 8.32
N ALA A 174 38.39 -12.83 8.12
CA ALA A 174 38.75 -13.96 8.96
C ALA A 174 40.26 -14.22 8.91
N ILE A 175 40.87 -14.17 7.73
CA ILE A 175 42.34 -14.29 7.58
C ILE A 175 43.07 -13.17 8.32
N ASN A 176 42.65 -11.91 8.12
CA ASN A 176 43.25 -10.77 8.82
C ASN A 176 43.16 -10.91 10.35
N ARG A 177 42.00 -11.38 10.84
CA ARG A 177 41.81 -11.66 12.26
C ARG A 177 42.79 -12.71 12.77
N THR A 178 42.89 -13.87 12.09
CA THR A 178 43.81 -14.95 12.47
C THR A 178 45.25 -14.48 12.46
N VAL A 179 45.69 -13.75 11.42
CA VAL A 179 47.08 -13.21 11.35
C VAL A 179 47.37 -12.28 12.52
N LEU A 180 46.44 -11.40 12.90
CA LEU A 180 46.61 -10.48 14.02
C LEU A 180 46.60 -11.19 15.38
N GLU A 181 45.71 -12.20 15.54
CA GLU A 181 45.69 -13.04 16.77
C GLU A 181 46.99 -13.82 16.94
N VAL A 182 47.47 -14.48 15.88
CA VAL A 182 48.76 -15.19 15.91
C VAL A 182 49.93 -14.24 16.19
N ALA A 183 49.94 -13.06 15.56
CA ALA A 183 50.99 -12.06 15.86
C ALA A 183 50.98 -11.57 17.31
N LEU A 184 49.86 -11.59 18.00
CA LEU A 184 49.73 -11.21 19.41
C LEU A 184 50.13 -12.31 20.38
N GLU A 185 50.16 -13.58 19.93
CA GLU A 185 50.61 -14.74 20.73
C GLU A 185 52.14 -14.84 20.78
N GLU A 186 52.89 -14.15 19.92
CA GLU A 186 54.34 -14.15 19.91
C GLU A 186 54.91 -13.61 21.25
N PRO A 187 55.77 -14.33 21.96
CA PRO A 187 56.28 -13.91 23.29
C PRO A 187 57.03 -12.59 23.29
N ALA A 188 57.67 -12.21 22.16
CA ALA A 188 58.54 -11.03 22.04
C ALA A 188 57.83 -9.81 21.36
N VAL A 189 56.53 -9.76 21.36
CA VAL A 189 55.76 -8.66 20.73
C VAL A 189 56.02 -7.34 21.46
N SER A 190 56.38 -6.30 20.71
CA SER A 190 56.51 -4.94 21.25
C SER A 190 55.14 -4.38 21.68
N GLU A 191 55.12 -3.48 22.68
CA GLU A 191 53.86 -2.87 23.14
C GLU A 191 53.19 -2.06 22.05
N ASP A 192 53.96 -1.39 21.19
CA ASP A 192 53.42 -0.65 20.03
C ASP A 192 52.66 -1.57 19.04
N LEU A 193 53.22 -2.76 18.77
CA LEU A 193 52.57 -3.76 17.91
C LEU A 193 51.31 -4.31 18.57
N ARG A 194 51.28 -4.51 19.88
CA ARG A 194 50.09 -4.93 20.62
C ARG A 194 48.97 -3.91 20.53
N VAL A 195 49.30 -2.64 20.70
CA VAL A 195 48.32 -1.54 20.58
C VAL A 195 47.72 -1.47 19.15
N LEU A 196 48.64 -1.56 18.14
CA LEU A 196 48.23 -1.54 16.74
C LEU A 196 47.35 -2.75 16.39
N ALA A 197 47.76 -3.97 16.74
CA ALA A 197 47.01 -5.20 16.46
C ALA A 197 45.63 -5.20 17.13
N ARG A 198 45.51 -4.75 18.38
CA ARG A 198 44.22 -4.60 19.06
C ARG A 198 43.31 -3.59 18.36
N SER A 199 43.87 -2.47 17.86
CA SER A 199 43.12 -1.48 17.10
C SER A 199 42.61 -2.04 15.78
N LEU A 200 43.45 -2.81 15.06
CA LEU A 200 43.09 -3.48 13.81
C LEU A 200 42.03 -4.57 14.02
N LEU A 201 42.15 -5.39 15.08
CA LEU A 201 41.14 -6.39 15.46
C LEU A 201 39.80 -5.74 15.76
N GLY A 202 39.80 -4.61 16.47
CA GLY A 202 38.58 -3.84 16.71
C GLY A 202 37.92 -3.29 15.40
N THR A 203 38.76 -2.90 14.43
CA THR A 203 38.32 -2.45 13.11
C THR A 203 37.77 -3.62 12.30
N ASN A 204 38.45 -4.76 12.32
CA ASN A 204 38.00 -5.98 11.63
C ASN A 204 36.63 -6.45 12.13
N ALA A 205 36.48 -6.58 13.46
CA ALA A 205 35.19 -6.92 14.08
C ALA A 205 34.08 -5.95 13.77
N ARG A 206 34.39 -4.66 13.50
CA ARG A 206 33.45 -3.69 13.03
C ARG A 206 33.02 -3.95 11.59
N TYR A 207 33.94 -4.31 10.69
CA TYR A 207 33.62 -4.64 9.30
C TYR A 207 32.78 -5.93 9.20
N GLU A 208 33.12 -6.95 10.00
CA GLU A 208 32.32 -8.18 10.09
C GLU A 208 30.86 -7.87 10.44
N ARG A 209 30.63 -7.07 11.48
CA ARG A 209 29.28 -6.66 11.89
C ARG A 209 28.55 -5.83 10.82
N LEU A 210 29.25 -4.98 10.04
CA LEU A 210 28.70 -4.24 8.94
C LEU A 210 28.20 -5.16 7.81
N ILE A 211 29.03 -6.14 7.44
CA ILE A 211 28.71 -7.12 6.39
C ILE A 211 27.53 -8.00 6.80
N GLU A 212 27.53 -8.50 8.04
CA GLU A 212 26.40 -9.28 8.57
C GLU A 212 25.12 -8.46 8.61
N GLY A 213 25.18 -7.19 8.99
CA GLY A 213 24.03 -6.29 8.98
C GLY A 213 23.47 -6.05 7.59
N LEU A 214 24.34 -5.87 6.57
CA LEU A 214 23.92 -5.73 5.17
C LEU A 214 23.28 -7.01 4.62
N LEU A 215 23.85 -8.19 4.96
CA LEU A 215 23.26 -9.48 4.60
C LEU A 215 21.85 -9.62 5.17
N LEU A 216 21.71 -9.36 6.45
CA LEU A 216 20.43 -9.49 7.15
C LEU A 216 19.36 -8.54 6.56
N LEU A 217 19.75 -7.30 6.22
CA LEU A 217 18.85 -6.37 5.51
C LEU A 217 18.43 -6.87 4.14
N ALA A 218 19.32 -7.56 3.43
CA ALA A 218 19.02 -8.12 2.12
C ALA A 218 18.13 -9.38 2.20
N GLU A 219 18.27 -10.19 3.25
CA GLU A 219 17.53 -11.44 3.46
C GLU A 219 16.14 -11.20 4.11
N SER A 220 16.02 -10.19 4.97
CA SER A 220 14.78 -9.91 5.74
C SER A 220 13.59 -9.41 4.90
N SER A 221 13.78 -9.15 3.60
CA SER A 221 12.71 -8.77 2.68
C SER A 221 11.87 -9.97 2.20
N GLU A 222 12.20 -11.20 2.55
CA GLU A 222 11.38 -12.38 2.24
C GLU A 222 10.52 -12.78 3.46
N GLU A 223 9.32 -13.30 3.20
CA GLU A 223 8.52 -13.94 4.24
C GLU A 223 9.35 -15.05 4.90
N LEU A 224 9.38 -15.05 6.22
CA LEU A 224 10.11 -16.06 7.00
C LEU A 224 9.65 -17.47 6.60
N ALA A 225 10.60 -18.25 6.06
CA ALA A 225 10.34 -19.62 5.65
C ALA A 225 10.01 -20.55 6.84
N VAL A 226 10.41 -20.16 8.06
CA VAL A 226 10.22 -20.95 9.28
C VAL A 226 9.74 -20.04 10.40
N ARG A 227 8.45 -20.14 10.75
CA ARG A 227 7.89 -19.53 11.96
C ARG A 227 7.65 -20.63 13.01
N LYS A 228 8.07 -20.39 14.23
CA LYS A 228 7.88 -21.28 15.37
C LYS A 228 7.40 -20.47 16.56
N PRO A 229 6.59 -21.06 17.47
CA PRO A 229 6.34 -20.44 18.77
C PRO A 229 7.67 -20.29 19.54
N VAL A 230 8.00 -19.08 19.95
CA VAL A 230 9.25 -18.73 20.64
C VAL A 230 8.93 -17.94 21.89
N ASP A 231 9.53 -18.29 23.02
CA ASP A 231 9.42 -17.51 24.26
C ASP A 231 10.29 -16.24 24.14
N LEU A 232 9.63 -15.10 23.86
CA LEU A 232 10.27 -13.79 23.72
C LEU A 232 11.01 -13.40 25.00
N SER A 233 10.46 -13.69 26.17
CA SER A 233 11.04 -13.35 27.47
C SER A 233 12.29 -14.14 27.74
N GLN A 234 12.38 -15.39 27.28
CA GLN A 234 13.58 -16.20 27.39
C GLN A 234 14.70 -15.65 26.50
N ILE A 235 14.38 -15.23 25.26
CA ILE A 235 15.34 -14.55 24.38
C ILE A 235 15.89 -13.29 25.05
N VAL A 236 15.02 -12.46 25.63
CA VAL A 236 15.44 -11.24 26.32
C VAL A 236 16.33 -11.55 27.50
N ARG A 237 16.04 -12.58 28.34
CA ARG A 237 16.88 -13.00 29.46
C ARG A 237 18.28 -13.42 28.98
N THR A 238 18.33 -14.22 27.93
CA THR A 238 19.64 -14.67 27.36
C THR A 238 20.42 -13.47 26.84
N ALA A 239 19.82 -12.59 26.09
CA ALA A 239 20.50 -11.41 25.56
C ALA A 239 20.96 -10.43 26.65
N LEU A 240 20.20 -10.27 27.75
CA LEU A 240 20.62 -9.47 28.90
C LEU A 240 21.87 -10.04 29.61
N ALA A 241 22.07 -11.36 29.60
CA ALA A 241 23.24 -12.01 30.16
C ALA A 241 24.49 -11.81 29.29
N ASP A 242 24.33 -11.76 27.95
CA ASP A 242 25.43 -11.73 26.99
C ASP A 242 25.86 -10.31 26.59
N VAL A 243 24.94 -9.34 26.62
CA VAL A 243 25.28 -7.96 26.25
C VAL A 243 26.07 -7.26 27.37
N PRO A 244 27.23 -6.67 27.06
CA PRO A 244 28.00 -5.91 28.06
C PRO A 244 27.28 -4.58 28.36
N LEU A 245 26.41 -4.59 29.37
CA LEU A 245 25.59 -3.45 29.77
C LEU A 245 26.39 -2.35 30.51
N ARG A 246 27.72 -2.51 30.60
CA ARG A 246 28.66 -1.58 31.24
C ARG A 246 28.28 -1.28 32.69
N SER A 247 28.15 -0.01 33.07
CA SER A 247 27.76 0.42 34.43
C SER A 247 26.31 0.89 34.48
N ALA A 248 25.47 0.46 33.54
CA ALA A 248 24.05 0.81 33.54
C ALA A 248 23.29 -0.08 34.53
N GLU A 249 22.36 0.53 35.25
CA GLU A 249 21.38 -0.19 36.06
C GLU A 249 20.27 -0.72 35.16
N VAL A 250 19.86 -2.00 35.35
CA VAL A 250 18.85 -2.63 34.48
C VAL A 250 17.64 -3.03 35.31
N THR A 251 16.47 -2.59 34.84
CA THR A 251 15.17 -3.07 35.34
C THR A 251 14.50 -3.86 34.24
N ALA A 252 14.11 -5.11 34.53
CA ALA A 252 13.47 -5.98 33.54
C ALA A 252 12.17 -6.58 34.07
N GLU A 253 11.10 -6.44 33.31
CA GLU A 253 9.78 -7.05 33.54
C GLU A 253 9.49 -8.00 32.38
N LEU A 254 9.60 -9.32 32.62
CA LEU A 254 9.66 -10.36 31.59
C LEU A 254 8.65 -11.49 31.88
N PRO A 255 7.32 -11.24 31.79
CA PRO A 255 6.33 -12.31 31.81
C PRO A 255 6.56 -13.25 30.62
N ALA A 256 6.26 -14.54 30.77
CA ALA A 256 6.39 -15.51 29.69
C ALA A 256 5.40 -15.21 28.57
N VAL A 257 5.88 -14.97 27.37
CA VAL A 257 5.05 -14.64 26.18
C VAL A 257 5.60 -15.38 24.97
N MET A 258 4.72 -16.16 24.33
CA MET A 258 5.03 -16.85 23.09
C MET A 258 4.68 -15.98 21.90
N VAL A 259 5.62 -15.83 20.96
CA VAL A 259 5.45 -15.11 19.69
C VAL A 259 5.78 -16.04 18.53
N ASP A 260 5.13 -15.86 17.38
CA ASP A 260 5.48 -16.60 16.17
C ASP A 260 6.66 -15.95 15.44
N GLY A 261 7.77 -16.69 15.29
CA GLY A 261 8.93 -16.13 14.61
C GLY A 261 10.10 -17.10 14.43
N ASP A 262 11.16 -16.57 13.82
CA ASP A 262 12.45 -17.23 13.73
C ASP A 262 13.27 -16.91 15.00
N PRO A 263 13.65 -17.93 15.80
CA PRO A 263 14.37 -17.70 17.06
C PRO A 263 15.69 -16.94 16.89
N LEU A 264 16.44 -17.23 15.82
CA LEU A 264 17.75 -16.63 15.57
C LEU A 264 17.63 -15.15 15.20
N LEU A 265 16.65 -14.83 14.37
CA LEU A 265 16.39 -13.44 13.98
C LEU A 265 15.84 -12.62 15.15
N LEU A 266 14.95 -13.19 15.96
CA LEU A 266 14.43 -12.54 17.16
C LEU A 266 15.51 -12.31 18.21
N GLU A 267 16.42 -13.27 18.41
CA GLU A 267 17.59 -13.11 19.27
C GLU A 267 18.47 -11.95 18.78
N ARG A 268 18.73 -11.88 17.47
CA ARG A 268 19.48 -10.78 16.85
C ARG A 268 18.79 -9.42 17.02
N CYS A 269 17.47 -9.38 16.88
CA CYS A 269 16.66 -8.18 17.11
C CYS A 269 16.84 -7.66 18.54
N VAL A 270 16.64 -8.51 19.55
CA VAL A 270 16.78 -8.17 20.96
C VAL A 270 18.21 -7.75 21.29
N PHE A 271 19.22 -8.47 20.79
CA PHE A 271 20.61 -8.12 20.96
C PHE A 271 20.92 -6.71 20.43
N ASN A 272 20.48 -6.37 19.22
CA ASN A 272 20.67 -5.04 18.64
C ASN A 272 19.99 -3.94 19.46
N LEU A 273 18.80 -4.18 20.00
CA LEU A 273 18.10 -3.24 20.89
C LEU A 273 18.90 -2.98 22.18
N LEU A 274 19.36 -4.04 22.84
CA LEU A 274 20.09 -3.95 24.10
C LEU A 274 21.49 -3.36 23.88
N GLU A 275 22.22 -3.76 22.83
CA GLU A 275 23.50 -3.16 22.47
C GLU A 275 23.37 -1.67 22.21
N ASN A 276 22.29 -1.27 21.52
CA ASN A 276 21.99 0.12 21.25
C ASN A 276 21.71 0.90 22.55
N ALA A 277 20.86 0.34 23.42
CA ALA A 277 20.53 0.93 24.71
C ALA A 277 21.78 1.08 25.63
N ALA A 278 22.66 0.09 25.65
CA ALA A 278 23.91 0.14 26.42
C ALA A 278 24.93 1.12 25.85
N LYS A 279 25.00 1.21 24.51
CA LYS A 279 25.98 2.05 23.81
C LYS A 279 25.69 3.53 23.92
N TYR A 280 24.40 3.91 23.79
CA TYR A 280 23.96 5.30 23.82
C TYR A 280 23.51 5.76 25.20
N ASN A 281 23.77 4.95 26.23
CA ASN A 281 23.50 5.31 27.62
C ASN A 281 24.49 6.36 28.16
N VAL A 282 24.08 7.07 29.19
CA VAL A 282 24.98 7.87 30.00
C VAL A 282 25.73 7.00 31.03
N LYS A 283 26.82 7.49 31.56
CA LYS A 283 27.57 6.81 32.64
C LYS A 283 26.65 6.69 33.87
N HIS A 284 26.53 5.50 34.43
CA HIS A 284 25.61 5.18 35.54
C HIS A 284 24.15 5.49 35.19
N GLY A 285 23.79 5.32 33.92
CA GLY A 285 22.41 5.47 33.46
C GLY A 285 21.56 4.22 33.68
N HIS A 286 20.34 4.24 33.22
CA HIS A 286 19.37 3.18 33.43
C HIS A 286 18.86 2.61 32.10
N ILE A 287 18.59 1.30 32.06
CA ILE A 287 17.94 0.59 30.95
C ILE A 287 16.71 -0.11 31.52
N TRP A 288 15.56 0.14 30.91
CA TRP A 288 14.31 -0.56 31.24
C TRP A 288 13.96 -1.49 30.07
N VAL A 289 13.60 -2.71 30.42
CA VAL A 289 13.19 -3.72 29.44
C VAL A 289 11.89 -4.33 29.91
N ALA A 290 10.84 -4.23 29.11
CA ALA A 290 9.54 -4.78 29.41
C ALA A 290 9.03 -5.61 28.24
N VAL A 291 8.48 -6.77 28.55
CA VAL A 291 7.71 -7.60 27.61
C VAL A 291 6.26 -7.60 28.08
N ASP A 292 5.34 -7.26 27.22
CA ASP A 292 3.92 -7.25 27.54
C ASP A 292 3.21 -8.48 26.93
N LEU A 293 2.08 -8.89 27.53
CA LEU A 293 1.33 -10.08 27.13
C LEU A 293 0.74 -10.01 25.70
N ASP A 294 0.72 -8.81 25.11
CA ASP A 294 0.31 -8.57 23.72
C ASP A 294 1.44 -8.85 22.69
N GLY A 295 2.59 -9.38 23.12
CA GLY A 295 3.74 -9.64 22.27
C GLY A 295 4.61 -8.41 22.02
N SER A 296 4.43 -7.32 22.78
CA SER A 296 5.28 -6.15 22.66
C SER A 296 6.53 -6.26 23.55
N LEU A 297 7.67 -5.85 22.99
CA LEU A 297 8.94 -5.67 23.68
C LEU A 297 9.28 -4.18 23.67
N ARG A 298 9.48 -3.60 24.86
CA ARG A 298 9.90 -2.23 25.04
C ARG A 298 11.27 -2.16 25.69
N VAL A 299 12.19 -1.45 25.04
CA VAL A 299 13.53 -1.19 25.55
C VAL A 299 13.72 0.32 25.62
N GLU A 300 13.99 0.83 26.82
CA GLU A 300 14.27 2.25 27.06
C GLU A 300 15.66 2.41 27.68
N ASN A 301 16.31 3.51 27.37
CA ASN A 301 17.57 3.88 28.01
C ASN A 301 17.61 5.36 28.32
N THR A 302 18.34 5.72 29.39
CA THR A 302 18.81 7.08 29.59
C THR A 302 19.88 7.41 28.55
N GLY A 303 20.00 8.69 28.17
CA GLY A 303 20.96 9.05 27.14
C GLY A 303 20.93 10.53 26.80
N PRO A 304 21.68 10.98 25.81
CA PRO A 304 21.55 12.31 25.25
C PRO A 304 20.13 12.59 24.74
N ALA A 305 19.74 13.86 24.76
CA ALA A 305 18.45 14.24 24.17
C ALA A 305 18.45 13.99 22.67
N VAL A 306 17.44 13.30 22.18
CA VAL A 306 17.19 13.03 20.75
C VAL A 306 16.09 13.98 20.28
N PRO A 307 16.34 14.79 19.23
CA PRO A 307 15.28 15.64 18.67
C PRO A 307 14.14 14.77 18.09
N PRO A 308 12.86 15.08 18.36
CA PRO A 308 11.74 14.26 17.89
C PRO A 308 11.70 14.07 16.37
N TYR A 309 12.14 15.06 15.60
CA TYR A 309 12.19 14.99 14.13
C TYR A 309 13.30 14.06 13.58
N GLU A 310 14.26 13.63 14.41
CA GLU A 310 15.32 12.71 14.01
C GLU A 310 14.98 11.24 14.33
N VAL A 311 13.93 10.99 15.12
CA VAL A 311 13.64 9.65 15.66
C VAL A 311 13.34 8.66 14.54
N ASP A 312 12.53 9.04 13.55
CA ASP A 312 12.19 8.18 12.42
C ASP A 312 13.42 7.88 11.55
N ASP A 313 14.31 8.84 11.40
CA ASP A 313 15.55 8.71 10.65
C ASP A 313 16.55 7.72 11.31
N LEU A 314 16.43 7.43 12.61
CA LEU A 314 17.30 6.47 13.29
C LEU A 314 17.13 5.03 12.80
N PHE A 315 16.04 4.73 12.13
CA PHE A 315 15.83 3.42 11.52
C PHE A 315 16.38 3.33 10.08
N GLU A 316 16.83 4.43 9.50
CA GLU A 316 17.48 4.41 8.19
C GLU A 316 18.92 3.82 8.31
N PRO A 317 19.34 2.96 7.36
CA PRO A 317 20.68 2.41 7.34
C PRO A 317 21.75 3.50 7.33
N PHE A 318 22.81 3.32 8.14
CA PHE A 318 23.96 4.23 8.28
C PHE A 318 23.64 5.61 8.87
N ARG A 319 22.40 5.85 9.31
CA ARG A 319 22.02 7.09 9.99
C ARG A 319 22.50 7.12 11.44
N ARG A 320 22.86 8.31 11.89
CA ARG A 320 23.28 8.62 13.26
C ARG A 320 22.72 9.97 13.65
N GLY A 321 22.31 10.15 14.90
CA GLY A 321 21.86 11.45 15.42
C GLY A 321 22.97 12.51 15.33
N HIS A 322 22.59 13.76 15.15
CA HIS A 322 23.53 14.90 14.93
C HIS A 322 24.56 15.08 16.05
N GLY A 323 24.28 14.65 17.29
CA GLY A 323 25.21 14.75 18.42
C GLY A 323 26.35 13.71 18.43
N ASP A 324 26.25 12.67 17.58
CA ASP A 324 27.11 11.47 17.66
C ASP A 324 28.33 11.52 16.71
N ARG A 325 28.37 12.49 15.80
CA ARG A 325 29.48 12.62 14.81
C ARG A 325 30.83 12.88 15.45
N VAL A 326 30.85 13.41 16.67
CA VAL A 326 32.09 13.81 17.36
C VAL A 326 32.46 12.83 18.49
N ARG A 327 31.53 12.06 19.07
CA ARG A 327 31.75 11.31 20.30
C ARG A 327 31.92 9.79 20.19
N SER A 328 31.45 9.14 19.13
CA SER A 328 31.61 7.68 19.03
C SER A 328 32.01 7.21 17.64
N ALA A 329 33.32 6.93 17.50
CA ALA A 329 33.85 6.16 16.37
C ALA A 329 33.31 4.71 16.31
N ARG A 330 32.45 4.30 17.26
CA ARG A 330 32.14 2.89 17.57
C ARG A 330 30.79 2.36 17.06
N GLY A 331 30.08 2.98 16.12
CA GLY A 331 28.81 2.45 15.65
C GLY A 331 28.66 2.42 14.14
N SER A 332 28.07 1.34 13.57
CA SER A 332 27.81 1.19 12.15
C SER A 332 26.60 2.01 11.66
N GLY A 333 25.66 2.36 12.56
CA GLY A 333 24.37 2.94 12.18
C GLY A 333 23.40 1.92 11.58
N LEU A 334 23.63 0.63 11.78
CA LEU A 334 22.79 -0.46 11.25
C LEU A 334 21.88 -1.11 12.29
N GLY A 335 22.11 -0.91 13.61
CA GLY A 335 21.39 -1.66 14.64
C GLY A 335 19.87 -1.50 14.57
N LEU A 336 19.35 -0.28 14.50
CA LEU A 336 17.91 -0.04 14.45
C LEU A 336 17.30 -0.37 13.08
N SER A 337 18.04 -0.22 11.97
CA SER A 337 17.56 -0.66 10.65
C SER A 337 17.44 -2.19 10.57
N ILE A 338 18.35 -2.92 11.22
CA ILE A 338 18.27 -4.38 11.38
C ILE A 338 17.04 -4.76 12.22
N VAL A 339 16.79 -4.05 13.33
CA VAL A 339 15.60 -4.27 14.15
C VAL A 339 14.34 -4.09 13.32
N ARG A 340 14.23 -2.98 12.56
CA ARG A 340 13.09 -2.73 11.67
C ARG A 340 12.89 -3.87 10.68
N ALA A 341 13.94 -4.26 9.97
CA ALA A 341 13.88 -5.30 8.96
C ALA A 341 13.43 -6.66 9.53
N ILE A 342 13.97 -7.06 10.69
CA ILE A 342 13.55 -8.30 11.36
C ILE A 342 12.08 -8.23 11.77
N VAL A 343 11.66 -7.13 12.37
CA VAL A 343 10.29 -6.95 12.85
C VAL A 343 9.28 -6.96 11.68
N GLU A 344 9.59 -6.27 10.59
CA GLU A 344 8.77 -6.25 9.36
C GLU A 344 8.68 -7.64 8.72
N ALA A 345 9.78 -8.40 8.67
CA ALA A 345 9.79 -9.80 8.19
C ALA A 345 8.89 -10.70 9.03
N HIS A 346 8.70 -10.38 10.32
CA HIS A 346 7.78 -11.08 11.22
C HIS A 346 6.33 -10.56 11.13
N GLY A 347 6.05 -9.57 10.26
CA GLY A 347 4.73 -8.92 10.14
C GLY A 347 4.39 -8.03 11.33
N GLY A 348 5.40 -7.67 12.13
CA GLY A 348 5.28 -6.79 13.28
C GLY A 348 5.45 -5.31 12.94
N THR A 349 5.47 -4.48 13.98
CA THR A 349 5.74 -3.05 13.87
C THR A 349 6.78 -2.61 14.90
N VAL A 350 7.62 -1.63 14.52
CA VAL A 350 8.58 -1.01 15.41
C VAL A 350 8.39 0.50 15.43
N ALA A 351 8.46 1.08 16.62
CA ALA A 351 8.38 2.54 16.82
C ALA A 351 9.41 2.97 17.86
N ALA A 352 9.89 4.19 17.75
CA ALA A 352 10.74 4.79 18.76
C ALA A 352 10.17 6.15 19.19
N VAL A 353 10.47 6.54 20.44
CA VAL A 353 10.08 7.83 20.99
C VAL A 353 11.25 8.39 21.80
N ALA A 354 11.57 9.65 21.56
CA ALA A 354 12.55 10.37 22.37
C ALA A 354 12.01 10.57 23.80
N ARG A 355 12.80 10.23 24.82
CA ARG A 355 12.42 10.44 26.22
C ARG A 355 12.59 11.90 26.62
N PRO A 356 11.62 12.49 27.34
CA PRO A 356 11.72 13.89 27.78
C PRO A 356 12.96 14.19 28.64
N SER A 357 13.42 13.21 29.43
CA SER A 357 14.61 13.28 30.27
C SER A 357 15.91 12.93 29.55
N GLY A 358 15.87 12.75 28.23
CA GLY A 358 16.98 12.26 27.39
C GLY A 358 16.99 10.74 27.26
N GLY A 359 17.53 10.27 26.14
CA GLY A 359 17.52 8.85 25.75
C GLY A 359 16.40 8.51 24.80
N LEU A 360 16.20 7.22 24.54
CA LEU A 360 15.26 6.68 23.57
C LEU A 360 14.43 5.56 24.21
N ALA A 361 13.17 5.45 23.81
CA ALA A 361 12.31 4.31 24.06
C ALA A 361 11.96 3.67 22.71
N VAL A 362 12.31 2.40 22.52
CA VAL A 362 12.01 1.63 21.32
C VAL A 362 11.01 0.53 21.69
N THR A 363 9.92 0.46 20.94
CA THR A 363 8.86 -0.55 21.12
C THR A 363 8.73 -1.39 19.86
N VAL A 364 8.88 -2.68 20.00
CA VAL A 364 8.64 -3.70 18.97
C VAL A 364 7.33 -4.41 19.31
N ARG A 365 6.47 -4.64 18.33
CA ARG A 365 5.24 -5.43 18.47
C ARG A 365 5.30 -6.60 17.51
N LEU A 366 5.20 -7.80 18.05
CA LEU A 366 5.14 -9.06 17.33
C LEU A 366 3.76 -9.69 17.52
N THR A 367 3.37 -10.57 16.60
CA THR A 367 2.12 -11.30 16.74
C THR A 367 2.28 -12.39 17.80
N PRO A 368 1.46 -12.42 18.88
CA PRO A 368 1.46 -13.52 19.84
C PRO A 368 1.14 -14.84 19.13
N ALA A 369 1.80 -15.92 19.53
CA ALA A 369 1.48 -17.25 19.04
C ALA A 369 0.11 -17.66 19.58
N GLU A 370 -0.76 -18.23 18.71
CA GLU A 370 -2.04 -18.76 19.17
C GLU A 370 -1.81 -19.92 20.15
N PRO A 371 -2.50 -19.94 21.30
CA PRO A 371 -2.40 -21.04 22.24
C PRO A 371 -3.03 -22.29 21.61
N GLY A 372 -2.24 -23.20 21.04
CA GLY A 372 -2.73 -24.47 20.53
C GLY A 372 -2.14 -25.07 19.27
N SER A 373 -1.11 -24.50 18.67
CA SER A 373 -0.42 -25.10 17.52
C SER A 373 0.86 -25.86 17.95
N GLY A 374 0.68 -26.86 18.80
CA GLY A 374 1.71 -27.79 19.23
C GLY A 374 1.36 -29.20 18.84
#